data_c55ffc581d70cf3c831a33df59d8deb9
#
_entry.id   c55ffc581d70cf3c831a33df59d8deb9
#
_cell.length_a   1.000
_cell.length_b   1.000
_cell.length_c   1.000
_cell.angle_alpha   90.00
_cell.angle_beta   90.00
_cell.angle_gamma   90.00
#
_symmetry.space_group_name_H-M   'P 1'
#
loop_
_entity.id
_entity.type
_entity.pdbx_description
1 polymer ?
#
loop_
_entity_poly.entity_id
_entity_poly.type
_entity_poly.pdbx_seq_one_letter_code
_entity_poly.pdbx_strand_id
1 'polypeptide(L)'
;MSQLAAALHRLEPSSGNSFTSPYPTYIDERPLYWQSRLFAQMQFLTEISQLENGCYDAAMLPIVREAADRYRANGYVSREDCLLMEREALKIGVPAKDYRVVCVGHAHMDMNWTWGYDETVQVVLDTLSTVLTLMREYPDFKFSQSQASVYRIAEEFGPPSLLDELRRRVQEGRLEVTASTWVEADKNMPGTESQVRQILYAKRYLSRLLPISEDDLCIDFEPDTFGHSPHIPEILTH
;
A
#
# COMPACT_ATOMS: atom_id res chain seq x y z
N MET A 1 -19.21 -23.18 -5.35
CA MET A 1 -18.89 -21.83 -5.91
C MET A 1 -20.21 -21.18 -6.31
N SER A 2 -20.49 -19.96 -5.84
CA SER A 2 -21.73 -19.25 -6.21
C SER A 2 -21.76 -18.96 -7.71
N GLN A 3 -22.96 -18.77 -8.28
CA GLN A 3 -23.07 -18.39 -9.71
C GLN A 3 -22.34 -17.08 -10.02
N LEU A 4 -22.31 -16.16 -9.07
CA LEU A 4 -21.58 -14.90 -9.17
C LEU A 4 -20.07 -15.14 -9.22
N ALA A 5 -19.52 -15.93 -8.32
CA ALA A 5 -18.08 -16.27 -8.32
C ALA A 5 -17.64 -16.98 -9.61
N ALA A 6 -18.47 -17.87 -10.15
CA ALA A 6 -18.20 -18.53 -11.43
C ALA A 6 -18.27 -17.56 -12.64
N ALA A 7 -19.12 -16.55 -12.58
CA ALA A 7 -19.19 -15.51 -13.62
C ALA A 7 -17.99 -14.55 -13.50
N LEU A 8 -17.60 -14.17 -12.30
CA LEU A 8 -16.46 -13.29 -12.04
C LEU A 8 -15.13 -13.91 -12.51
N HIS A 9 -14.92 -15.18 -12.25
CA HIS A 9 -13.72 -15.91 -12.70
C HIS A 9 -13.50 -15.85 -14.23
N ARG A 10 -14.57 -15.69 -15.02
CA ARG A 10 -14.46 -15.53 -16.48
C ARG A 10 -13.95 -14.16 -16.91
N LEU A 11 -13.99 -13.17 -16.02
CA LEU A 11 -13.45 -11.83 -16.25
C LEU A 11 -12.02 -11.67 -15.71
N GLU A 12 -11.52 -12.65 -14.96
CA GLU A 12 -10.21 -12.58 -14.36
C GLU A 12 -9.13 -12.38 -15.42
N PRO A 13 -8.29 -11.33 -15.29
CA PRO A 13 -7.18 -11.12 -16.20
C PRO A 13 -6.20 -12.30 -16.12
N SER A 14 -5.74 -12.79 -17.27
CA SER A 14 -4.71 -13.84 -17.27
C SER A 14 -3.46 -13.34 -16.56
N SER A 15 -2.92 -14.18 -15.67
CA SER A 15 -1.81 -13.88 -14.75
C SER A 15 -0.46 -13.49 -15.38
N GLY A 16 -0.41 -13.35 -16.70
CA GLY A 16 0.81 -12.99 -17.46
C GLY A 16 1.08 -11.50 -17.60
N ASN A 17 0.19 -10.62 -17.17
CA ASN A 17 0.36 -9.18 -17.30
C ASN A 17 0.09 -8.46 -15.99
N SER A 18 1.00 -8.64 -15.05
CA SER A 18 1.02 -7.83 -13.83
C SER A 18 1.15 -6.34 -14.18
N PHE A 19 0.58 -5.50 -13.34
CA PHE A 19 0.71 -4.04 -13.33
C PHE A 19 2.18 -3.61 -13.12
N THR A 20 3.06 -3.86 -14.06
CA THR A 20 4.50 -3.59 -13.94
C THR A 20 4.98 -2.38 -14.71
N SER A 21 4.20 -1.32 -14.81
CA SER A 21 4.75 -0.07 -15.34
C SER A 21 4.55 1.06 -14.34
N PRO A 22 5.64 1.69 -13.88
CA PRO A 22 5.59 2.79 -12.93
C PRO A 22 5.11 4.13 -13.53
N TYR A 23 4.74 4.19 -14.82
CA TYR A 23 4.39 5.44 -15.48
C TYR A 23 2.90 5.51 -15.87
N PRO A 24 2.13 6.47 -15.32
CA PRO A 24 0.69 6.58 -15.53
C PRO A 24 0.25 7.10 -16.91
N THR A 25 1.15 7.56 -17.75
CA THR A 25 0.83 8.35 -18.96
C THR A 25 0.14 7.60 -20.11
N TYR A 26 0.00 6.26 -20.04
CA TYR A 26 -0.64 5.46 -21.11
C TYR A 26 -1.57 4.37 -20.57
N ILE A 27 -2.13 4.57 -19.38
CA ILE A 27 -2.99 3.56 -18.72
C ILE A 27 -4.25 3.30 -19.57
N ASP A 28 -4.86 4.34 -20.12
CA ASP A 28 -6.11 4.27 -20.86
C ASP A 28 -6.02 3.50 -22.20
N GLU A 29 -4.83 3.34 -22.76
CA GLU A 29 -4.60 2.67 -24.04
C GLU A 29 -4.26 1.18 -23.91
N ARG A 30 -4.10 0.65 -22.70
CA ARG A 30 -3.74 -0.76 -22.49
C ARG A 30 -4.96 -1.66 -22.59
N PRO A 31 -4.95 -2.71 -23.43
CA PRO A 31 -6.10 -3.59 -23.59
C PRO A 31 -6.59 -4.22 -22.29
N LEU A 32 -5.68 -4.48 -21.33
CA LEU A 32 -6.03 -5.12 -20.05
C LEU A 32 -6.43 -4.14 -18.93
N TYR A 33 -6.20 -2.83 -19.10
CA TYR A 33 -6.52 -1.87 -18.05
C TYR A 33 -8.01 -1.86 -17.70
N TRP A 34 -8.86 -1.75 -18.69
CA TRP A 34 -10.31 -1.67 -18.49
C TRP A 34 -10.89 -2.97 -17.94
N GLN A 35 -10.36 -4.12 -18.39
CA GLN A 35 -10.72 -5.41 -17.81
C GLN A 35 -10.30 -5.54 -16.36
N SER A 36 -9.06 -5.21 -16.03
CA SER A 36 -8.55 -5.27 -14.65
C SER A 36 -9.28 -4.32 -13.73
N ARG A 37 -9.58 -3.10 -14.19
CA ARG A 37 -10.36 -2.12 -13.45
C ARG A 37 -11.77 -2.62 -13.15
N LEU A 38 -12.47 -3.15 -14.15
CA LEU A 38 -13.80 -3.71 -13.97
C LEU A 38 -13.77 -4.93 -13.05
N PHE A 39 -12.82 -5.83 -13.26
CA PHE A 39 -12.65 -7.03 -12.43
C PHE A 39 -12.45 -6.67 -10.95
N ALA A 40 -11.54 -5.76 -10.63
CA ALA A 40 -11.27 -5.34 -9.25
C ALA A 40 -12.52 -4.77 -8.55
N GLN A 41 -13.31 -3.96 -9.25
CA GLN A 41 -14.56 -3.40 -8.72
C GLN A 41 -15.62 -4.49 -8.48
N MET A 42 -15.78 -5.41 -9.42
CA MET A 42 -16.74 -6.52 -9.27
C MET A 42 -16.29 -7.49 -8.19
N GLN A 43 -14.98 -7.73 -8.06
CA GLN A 43 -14.42 -8.55 -6.98
C GLN A 43 -14.72 -7.92 -5.61
N PHE A 44 -14.43 -6.64 -5.43
CA PHE A 44 -14.71 -5.91 -4.19
C PHE A 44 -16.18 -6.01 -3.77
N LEU A 45 -17.09 -5.75 -4.71
CA LEU A 45 -18.54 -5.86 -4.43
C LEU A 45 -18.96 -7.31 -4.12
N THR A 46 -18.32 -8.31 -4.76
CA THR A 46 -18.58 -9.73 -4.48
C THR A 46 -18.14 -10.11 -3.08
N GLU A 47 -16.97 -9.63 -2.66
CA GLU A 47 -16.44 -9.89 -1.30
C GLU A 47 -17.34 -9.25 -0.24
N ILE A 48 -17.79 -7.99 -0.45
CA ILE A 48 -18.77 -7.36 0.45
C ILE A 48 -20.09 -8.14 0.44
N SER A 49 -20.58 -8.56 -0.73
CA SER A 49 -21.81 -9.35 -0.81
C SER A 49 -21.72 -10.65 0.00
N GLN A 50 -20.55 -11.31 -0.01
CA GLN A 50 -20.32 -12.51 0.80
C GLN A 50 -20.35 -12.21 2.30
N LEU A 51 -19.73 -11.10 2.73
CA LEU A 51 -19.73 -10.67 4.13
C LEU A 51 -21.15 -10.29 4.61
N GLU A 52 -21.96 -9.75 3.72
CA GLU A 52 -23.32 -9.25 3.97
C GLU A 52 -24.40 -10.24 3.49
N ASN A 53 -24.13 -11.54 3.60
CA ASN A 53 -25.08 -12.63 3.31
C ASN A 53 -25.66 -12.61 1.89
N GLY A 54 -24.90 -12.23 0.89
CA GLY A 54 -25.31 -12.24 -0.51
C GLY A 54 -26.16 -11.06 -0.94
N CYS A 55 -26.10 -9.94 -0.21
CA CYS A 55 -26.98 -8.77 -0.43
C CYS A 55 -26.93 -8.18 -1.85
N TYR A 56 -25.81 -8.37 -2.57
CA TYR A 56 -25.62 -7.88 -3.94
C TYR A 56 -25.70 -8.96 -5.02
N ASP A 57 -25.76 -10.24 -4.67
CA ASP A 57 -25.63 -11.35 -5.64
C ASP A 57 -26.62 -11.22 -6.80
N ALA A 58 -27.88 -10.95 -6.50
CA ALA A 58 -28.93 -10.84 -7.51
C ALA A 58 -28.74 -9.62 -8.44
N ALA A 59 -28.26 -8.49 -7.89
CA ALA A 59 -28.04 -7.27 -8.66
C ALA A 59 -26.74 -7.32 -9.48
N MET A 60 -25.69 -7.96 -8.97
CA MET A 60 -24.40 -8.06 -9.62
C MET A 60 -24.34 -9.11 -10.73
N LEU A 61 -25.06 -10.22 -10.56
CA LEU A 61 -24.98 -11.35 -11.48
C LEU A 61 -25.24 -10.99 -12.95
N PRO A 62 -26.26 -10.18 -13.30
CA PRO A 62 -26.48 -9.73 -14.67
C PRO A 62 -25.34 -8.84 -15.20
N ILE A 63 -24.79 -7.95 -14.36
CA ILE A 63 -23.69 -7.05 -14.75
C ILE A 63 -22.43 -7.87 -15.08
N VAL A 64 -22.05 -8.78 -14.20
CA VAL A 64 -20.86 -9.61 -14.36
C VAL A 64 -21.01 -10.57 -15.56
N ARG A 65 -22.21 -11.13 -15.79
CA ARG A 65 -22.49 -11.97 -16.95
C ARG A 65 -22.38 -11.19 -18.26
N GLU A 66 -22.98 -10.03 -18.33
CA GLU A 66 -22.89 -9.13 -19.50
C GLU A 66 -21.44 -8.78 -19.82
N ALA A 67 -20.66 -8.41 -18.81
CA ALA A 67 -19.23 -8.15 -18.98
C ALA A 67 -18.46 -9.36 -19.48
N ALA A 68 -18.72 -10.56 -18.94
CA ALA A 68 -18.09 -11.81 -19.35
C ALA A 68 -18.49 -12.21 -20.78
N ASP A 69 -19.73 -11.97 -21.18
CA ASP A 69 -20.21 -12.30 -22.52
C ASP A 69 -19.60 -11.36 -23.57
N ARG A 70 -19.47 -10.06 -23.26
CA ARG A 70 -18.75 -9.09 -24.09
C ARG A 70 -17.27 -9.43 -24.23
N TYR A 71 -16.62 -9.77 -23.11
CA TYR A 71 -15.24 -10.23 -23.14
C TYR A 71 -15.07 -11.47 -24.03
N ARG A 72 -15.97 -12.45 -23.89
CA ARG A 72 -15.94 -13.68 -24.73
C ARG A 72 -16.13 -13.36 -26.22
N ALA A 73 -16.99 -12.42 -26.56
CA ALA A 73 -17.28 -12.05 -27.93
C ALA A 73 -16.13 -11.26 -28.59
N ASN A 74 -15.47 -10.37 -27.83
CA ASN A 74 -14.52 -9.40 -28.36
C ASN A 74 -13.05 -9.74 -28.03
N GLY A 75 -12.79 -10.61 -27.05
CA GLY A 75 -11.46 -10.92 -26.53
C GLY A 75 -10.88 -9.85 -25.59
N TYR A 76 -11.63 -8.79 -25.30
CA TYR A 76 -11.24 -7.71 -24.39
C TYR A 76 -12.47 -7.00 -23.81
N VAL A 77 -12.27 -6.19 -22.76
CA VAL A 77 -13.26 -5.25 -22.22
C VAL A 77 -12.88 -3.86 -22.69
N SER A 78 -13.78 -3.21 -23.45
CA SER A 78 -13.56 -1.84 -23.90
C SER A 78 -13.72 -0.83 -22.76
N ARG A 79 -13.25 0.40 -22.99
CA ARG A 79 -13.52 1.53 -22.09
C ARG A 79 -15.01 1.76 -21.89
N GLU A 80 -15.75 1.74 -22.98
CA GLU A 80 -17.20 1.96 -23.00
C GLU A 80 -17.93 0.88 -22.21
N ASP A 81 -17.53 -0.40 -22.38
CA ASP A 81 -18.09 -1.52 -21.64
C ASP A 81 -17.81 -1.38 -20.13
N CYS A 82 -16.56 -1.08 -19.76
CA CYS A 82 -16.19 -0.86 -18.36
C CYS A 82 -17.03 0.25 -17.74
N LEU A 83 -17.10 1.43 -18.36
CA LEU A 83 -17.86 2.57 -17.85
C LEU A 83 -19.38 2.32 -17.81
N LEU A 84 -19.91 1.50 -18.73
CA LEU A 84 -21.31 1.08 -18.69
C LEU A 84 -21.57 0.20 -17.45
N MET A 85 -20.75 -0.82 -17.23
CA MET A 85 -20.89 -1.74 -16.09
C MET A 85 -20.68 -1.01 -14.75
N GLU A 86 -19.74 -0.06 -14.69
CA GLU A 86 -19.53 0.79 -13.52
C GLU A 86 -20.79 1.60 -13.17
N ARG A 87 -21.45 2.21 -14.17
CA ARG A 87 -22.69 2.94 -13.93
C ARG A 87 -23.80 2.06 -13.39
N GLU A 88 -23.90 0.82 -13.85
CA GLU A 88 -24.87 -0.14 -13.31
C GLU A 88 -24.50 -0.54 -11.88
N ALA A 89 -23.21 -0.82 -11.61
CA ALA A 89 -22.71 -1.15 -10.28
C ALA A 89 -22.91 -0.01 -9.28
N LEU A 90 -22.79 1.26 -9.69
CA LEU A 90 -23.04 2.42 -8.81
C LEU A 90 -24.49 2.52 -8.32
N LYS A 91 -25.45 1.86 -8.97
CA LYS A 91 -26.83 1.77 -8.52
C LYS A 91 -27.01 0.75 -7.39
N ILE A 92 -26.07 -0.17 -7.26
CA ILE A 92 -26.07 -1.17 -6.20
C ILE A 92 -25.75 -0.51 -4.87
N GLY A 93 -26.54 -0.77 -3.97
CA GLY A 93 -26.82 -0.20 -2.69
C GLY A 93 -25.73 0.14 -1.67
N VAL A 94 -26.24 0.36 -0.51
CA VAL A 94 -25.70 1.14 0.59
C VAL A 94 -24.50 0.51 1.29
N PRO A 95 -24.42 -0.81 1.61
CA PRO A 95 -23.28 -1.31 2.40
C PRO A 95 -21.90 -1.03 1.79
N ALA A 96 -21.73 -1.18 0.47
CA ALA A 96 -20.44 -0.87 -0.16
C ALA A 96 -20.04 0.61 -0.06
N LYS A 97 -21.00 1.52 0.03
CA LYS A 97 -20.78 2.96 0.14
C LYS A 97 -20.52 3.42 1.57
N ASP A 98 -20.87 2.60 2.55
CA ASP A 98 -20.62 2.87 3.96
C ASP A 98 -19.16 2.53 4.37
N TYR A 99 -18.45 1.79 3.55
CA TYR A 99 -17.03 1.51 3.78
C TYR A 99 -16.19 2.77 3.60
N ARG A 100 -15.35 3.05 4.59
CA ARG A 100 -14.36 4.12 4.54
C ARG A 100 -13.02 3.55 4.12
N VAL A 101 -12.54 3.95 2.96
CA VAL A 101 -11.18 3.63 2.50
C VAL A 101 -10.23 4.73 2.93
N VAL A 102 -9.20 4.37 3.68
CA VAL A 102 -8.12 5.29 4.06
C VAL A 102 -6.89 4.92 3.26
N CYS A 103 -6.42 5.86 2.43
CA CYS A 103 -5.20 5.71 1.64
C CYS A 103 -4.06 6.45 2.34
N VAL A 104 -3.00 5.74 2.69
CA VAL A 104 -1.79 6.30 3.29
C VAL A 104 -0.63 6.00 2.38
N GLY A 105 0.15 7.04 2.02
CA GLY A 105 1.38 6.85 1.24
C GLY A 105 2.46 6.19 2.09
N HIS A 106 3.28 5.35 1.46
CA HIS A 106 4.47 4.74 2.06
C HIS A 106 5.54 4.54 0.99
N ALA A 107 6.80 4.55 1.38
CA ALA A 107 7.92 4.16 0.52
C ALA A 107 8.81 3.15 1.25
N HIS A 108 8.81 1.90 0.76
CA HIS A 108 9.81 0.92 1.14
C HIS A 108 11.15 1.29 0.46
N MET A 109 12.22 1.30 1.22
CA MET A 109 13.55 1.65 0.72
C MET A 109 14.56 0.61 1.18
N ASP A 110 15.12 -0.12 0.22
CA ASP A 110 16.24 -1.02 0.50
C ASP A 110 17.46 -0.22 0.98
N MET A 111 18.02 -0.61 2.12
CA MET A 111 19.23 0.05 2.63
C MET A 111 20.44 -0.23 1.74
N ASN A 112 20.50 -1.41 1.15
CA ASN A 112 21.41 -1.81 0.08
C ASN A 112 20.77 -2.99 -0.66
N TRP A 113 20.91 -3.05 -1.98
CA TRP A 113 20.48 -4.20 -2.78
C TRP A 113 21.43 -4.41 -3.96
N THR A 114 21.02 -4.09 -5.20
CA THR A 114 21.88 -4.15 -6.39
C THR A 114 22.71 -2.87 -6.57
N TRP A 115 22.62 -1.96 -5.60
CA TRP A 115 23.32 -0.67 -5.55
C TRP A 115 24.01 -0.46 -4.20
N GLY A 116 24.89 0.55 -4.15
CA GLY A 116 25.63 0.92 -2.95
C GLY A 116 24.87 1.84 -2.00
N TYR A 117 25.46 2.04 -0.82
CA TYR A 117 24.88 2.91 0.21
C TYR A 117 24.70 4.38 -0.22
N ASP A 118 25.64 4.88 -1.03
CA ASP A 118 25.57 6.26 -1.55
C ASP A 118 24.32 6.49 -2.39
N GLU A 119 23.91 5.48 -3.17
CA GLU A 119 22.68 5.55 -3.96
C GLU A 119 21.44 5.48 -3.05
N THR A 120 21.47 4.63 -2.01
CA THR A 120 20.43 4.60 -0.99
C THR A 120 20.24 5.97 -0.31
N VAL A 121 21.34 6.62 0.05
CA VAL A 121 21.29 7.98 0.63
C VAL A 121 20.56 8.95 -0.30
N GLN A 122 20.91 8.93 -1.59
CA GLN A 122 20.25 9.80 -2.57
C GLN A 122 18.76 9.49 -2.70
N VAL A 123 18.40 8.22 -2.83
CA VAL A 123 16.99 7.78 -2.93
C VAL A 123 16.18 8.22 -1.71
N VAL A 124 16.74 8.07 -0.50
CA VAL A 124 16.08 8.52 0.74
C VAL A 124 15.83 10.02 0.73
N LEU A 125 16.85 10.82 0.41
CA LEU A 125 16.73 12.28 0.41
C LEU A 125 15.73 12.78 -0.65
N ASP A 126 15.75 12.19 -1.84
CA ASP A 126 14.83 12.53 -2.93
C ASP A 126 13.39 12.13 -2.58
N THR A 127 13.21 10.96 -1.99
CA THR A 127 11.89 10.48 -1.54
C THR A 127 11.31 11.41 -0.47
N LEU A 128 12.05 11.71 0.58
CA LEU A 128 11.59 12.60 1.65
C LEU A 128 11.29 14.02 1.14
N SER A 129 12.13 14.55 0.25
CA SER A 129 11.91 15.85 -0.39
C SER A 129 10.64 15.87 -1.23
N THR A 130 10.37 14.78 -1.98
CA THR A 130 9.16 14.61 -2.78
C THR A 130 7.92 14.53 -1.89
N VAL A 131 7.97 13.72 -0.83
CA VAL A 131 6.88 13.59 0.15
C VAL A 131 6.53 14.93 0.79
N LEU A 132 7.54 15.69 1.22
CA LEU A 132 7.33 17.01 1.80
C LEU A 132 6.76 18.02 0.79
N THR A 133 7.14 17.90 -0.47
CA THR A 133 6.54 18.71 -1.55
C THR A 133 5.07 18.37 -1.75
N LEU A 134 4.72 17.08 -1.83
CA LEU A 134 3.34 16.64 -1.89
C LEU A 134 2.52 17.08 -0.67
N MET A 135 3.11 17.07 0.53
CA MET A 135 2.45 17.59 1.72
C MET A 135 2.24 19.12 1.69
N ARG A 136 3.06 19.87 0.97
CA ARG A 136 2.83 21.31 0.76
C ARG A 136 1.70 21.57 -0.25
N GLU A 137 1.67 20.79 -1.32
CA GLU A 137 0.68 20.93 -2.40
C GLU A 137 -0.71 20.39 -2.04
N TYR A 138 -0.75 19.29 -1.28
CA TYR A 138 -1.97 18.58 -0.91
C TYR A 138 -2.15 18.54 0.61
N PRO A 139 -3.01 19.40 1.18
CA PRO A 139 -3.19 19.50 2.64
C PRO A 139 -3.62 18.20 3.31
N ASP A 140 -4.39 17.36 2.62
CA ASP A 140 -4.91 16.10 3.14
C ASP A 140 -3.96 14.91 2.93
N PHE A 141 -2.83 15.11 2.22
CA PHE A 141 -1.88 14.05 1.96
C PHE A 141 -1.18 13.62 3.25
N LYS A 142 -1.26 12.32 3.54
CA LYS A 142 -0.60 11.66 4.66
C LYS A 142 0.39 10.62 4.16
N PHE A 143 1.45 10.44 4.92
CA PHE A 143 2.50 9.50 4.59
C PHE A 143 2.96 8.78 5.85
N SER A 144 3.30 7.50 5.73
CA SER A 144 3.97 6.75 6.78
C SER A 144 5.37 6.36 6.33
N GLN A 145 6.33 6.44 7.23
CA GLN A 145 7.71 6.05 6.93
C GLN A 145 8.23 5.09 8.00
N SER A 146 8.61 3.93 7.56
CA SER A 146 9.29 2.90 8.33
C SER A 146 10.81 3.09 8.30
N GLN A 147 11.52 2.26 9.04
CA GLN A 147 12.99 2.19 9.19
C GLN A 147 13.62 3.43 9.84
N ALA A 148 14.19 3.24 11.02
CA ALA A 148 14.93 4.31 11.71
C ALA A 148 16.14 4.80 10.91
N SER A 149 16.75 3.92 10.10
CA SER A 149 17.85 4.24 9.19
C SER A 149 17.53 5.33 8.17
N VAL A 150 16.26 5.43 7.72
CA VAL A 150 15.81 6.50 6.82
C VAL A 150 15.94 7.86 7.50
N TYR A 151 15.51 7.98 8.75
CA TYR A 151 15.64 9.21 9.53
C TYR A 151 17.10 9.51 9.90
N ARG A 152 17.92 8.47 10.09
CA ARG A 152 19.36 8.63 10.30
C ARG A 152 20.05 9.22 9.07
N ILE A 153 19.69 8.76 7.88
CA ILE A 153 20.17 9.31 6.62
C ILE A 153 19.73 10.78 6.48
N ALA A 154 18.48 11.09 6.79
CA ALA A 154 17.98 12.46 6.76
C ALA A 154 18.74 13.39 7.73
N GLU A 155 19.08 12.91 8.93
CA GLU A 155 19.87 13.66 9.93
C GLU A 155 21.32 13.87 9.48
N GLU A 156 21.95 12.86 8.92
CA GLU A 156 23.38 12.84 8.64
C GLU A 156 23.74 13.52 7.31
N PHE A 157 22.92 13.31 6.30
CA PHE A 157 23.21 13.73 4.92
C PHE A 157 22.24 14.81 4.40
N GLY A 158 21.09 14.99 5.03
CA GLY A 158 20.12 16.00 4.63
C GLY A 158 20.46 17.41 5.12
N PRO A 159 19.92 18.45 4.49
CA PRO A 159 20.01 19.79 5.04
C PRO A 159 19.21 19.88 6.36
N PRO A 160 19.64 20.71 7.33
CA PRO A 160 18.93 20.85 8.62
C PRO A 160 17.44 21.15 8.47
N SER A 161 17.05 21.92 7.45
CA SER A 161 15.65 22.24 7.15
C SER A 161 14.78 21.01 6.82
N LEU A 162 15.38 19.94 6.28
CA LEU A 162 14.67 18.69 6.00
C LEU A 162 14.16 18.05 7.29
N LEU A 163 15.04 17.92 8.29
CA LEU A 163 14.69 17.30 9.57
C LEU A 163 13.68 18.16 10.34
N ASP A 164 13.82 19.47 10.30
CA ASP A 164 12.88 20.40 10.95
C ASP A 164 11.48 20.31 10.30
N GLU A 165 11.42 20.15 8.98
CA GLU A 165 10.14 19.97 8.29
C GLU A 165 9.54 18.60 8.60
N LEU A 166 10.33 17.52 8.65
CA LEU A 166 9.85 16.20 9.07
C LEU A 166 9.26 16.22 10.48
N ARG A 167 9.95 16.86 11.44
CA ARG A 167 9.45 17.06 12.82
C ARG A 167 8.10 17.77 12.84
N ARG A 168 7.97 18.83 12.05
CA ARG A 168 6.72 19.57 11.93
C ARG A 168 5.59 18.69 11.38
N ARG A 169 5.85 17.88 10.34
CA ARG A 169 4.84 16.97 9.76
C ARG A 169 4.40 15.87 10.72
N VAL A 170 5.32 15.39 11.56
CA VAL A 170 4.99 14.46 12.65
C VAL A 170 4.06 15.14 13.67
N GLN A 171 4.37 16.35 14.11
CA GLN A 171 3.51 17.12 15.04
C GLN A 171 2.12 17.43 14.47
N GLU A 172 2.03 17.68 13.16
CA GLU A 172 0.76 17.89 12.45
C GLU A 172 -0.06 16.59 12.28
N GLY A 173 0.48 15.40 12.61
CA GLY A 173 -0.14 14.11 12.37
C GLY A 173 -0.27 13.76 10.88
N ARG A 174 0.61 14.29 10.04
CA ARG A 174 0.64 14.07 8.59
C ARG A 174 1.76 13.14 8.15
N LEU A 175 2.81 13.02 8.93
CA LEU A 175 3.84 12.01 8.81
C LEU A 175 3.74 11.06 10.00
N GLU A 176 3.37 9.83 9.76
CA GLU A 176 3.36 8.76 10.76
C GLU A 176 4.70 8.05 10.76
N VAL A 177 5.28 7.87 11.93
CA VAL A 177 6.54 7.14 12.09
C VAL A 177 6.20 5.69 12.45
N THR A 178 6.28 4.81 11.47
CA THR A 178 6.05 3.35 11.67
C THR A 178 7.36 2.59 11.87
N ALA A 179 8.46 3.30 12.11
CA ALA A 179 9.82 2.78 12.20
C ALA A 179 10.10 2.16 13.58
N SER A 180 9.47 1.04 13.92
CA SER A 180 9.76 0.32 15.18
C SER A 180 11.08 -0.46 15.13
N THR A 181 11.68 -0.64 13.94
CA THR A 181 12.96 -1.32 13.73
C THR A 181 13.98 -0.39 13.05
N TRP A 182 15.26 -0.72 13.19
CA TRP A 182 16.32 0.07 12.54
C TRP A 182 16.28 -0.05 11.03
N VAL A 183 16.13 -1.28 10.52
CA VAL A 183 15.85 -1.60 9.11
C VAL A 183 14.71 -2.60 9.03
N GLU A 184 14.01 -2.66 7.90
CA GLU A 184 13.05 -3.72 7.58
C GLU A 184 13.83 -4.99 7.22
N ALA A 185 14.18 -5.76 8.23
CA ALA A 185 14.98 -6.96 8.07
C ALA A 185 14.14 -8.17 7.68
N ASP A 186 14.70 -9.08 6.88
CA ASP A 186 14.14 -10.41 6.74
C ASP A 186 14.30 -11.18 8.05
N LYS A 187 13.23 -11.22 8.86
CA LYS A 187 13.26 -11.73 10.24
C LYS A 187 13.52 -13.24 10.39
N ASN A 188 13.66 -13.95 9.28
CA ASN A 188 14.15 -15.33 9.29
C ASN A 188 15.68 -15.43 9.43
N MET A 189 16.42 -14.38 9.06
CA MET A 189 17.87 -14.42 8.95
C MET A 189 18.61 -13.95 10.21
N PRO A 190 18.23 -12.83 10.85
CA PRO A 190 18.92 -12.35 12.05
C PRO A 190 18.61 -13.20 13.27
N GLY A 191 19.61 -13.34 14.17
CA GLY A 191 19.38 -13.95 15.47
C GLY A 191 18.50 -13.07 16.38
N THR A 192 17.91 -13.67 17.42
CA THR A 192 17.00 -13.03 18.37
C THR A 192 17.57 -11.74 18.99
N GLU A 193 18.83 -11.77 19.40
CA GLU A 193 19.53 -10.60 19.99
C GLU A 193 19.58 -9.43 18.98
N SER A 194 19.82 -9.71 17.71
CA SER A 194 19.83 -8.69 16.66
C SER A 194 18.45 -8.10 16.46
N GLN A 195 17.41 -8.93 16.46
CA GLN A 195 16.01 -8.48 16.34
C GLN A 195 15.59 -7.57 17.49
N VAL A 196 15.91 -7.95 18.73
CA VAL A 196 15.66 -7.12 19.92
C VAL A 196 16.40 -5.78 19.82
N ARG A 197 17.65 -5.77 19.37
CA ARG A 197 18.44 -4.54 19.21
C ARG A 197 17.91 -3.64 18.09
N GLN A 198 17.38 -4.20 17.02
CA GLN A 198 16.69 -3.43 15.96
C GLN A 198 15.61 -2.55 16.58
N ILE A 199 14.76 -3.11 17.42
CA ILE A 199 13.67 -2.40 18.09
C ILE A 199 14.21 -1.40 19.12
N LEU A 200 15.06 -1.86 20.03
CA LEU A 200 15.59 -1.06 21.12
C LEU A 200 16.32 0.21 20.61
N TYR A 201 17.17 0.06 19.63
CA TYR A 201 17.93 1.19 19.10
C TYR A 201 17.07 2.13 18.28
N ALA A 202 16.12 1.61 17.49
CA ALA A 202 15.18 2.43 16.74
C ALA A 202 14.34 3.31 17.67
N LYS A 203 13.69 2.72 18.67
CA LYS A 203 12.86 3.44 19.65
C LYS A 203 13.65 4.54 20.37
N ARG A 204 14.81 4.22 20.92
CA ARG A 204 15.68 5.18 21.62
C ARG A 204 16.22 6.28 20.73
N TYR A 205 16.51 5.97 19.50
CA TYR A 205 17.02 6.96 18.54
C TYR A 205 15.92 7.91 18.10
N LEU A 206 14.79 7.36 17.66
CA LEU A 206 13.70 8.15 17.10
C LEU A 206 13.00 9.04 18.13
N SER A 207 12.83 8.55 19.38
CA SER A 207 12.27 9.36 20.47
C SER A 207 13.13 10.57 20.87
N ARG A 208 14.43 10.54 20.55
CA ARG A 208 15.33 11.69 20.72
C ARG A 208 15.35 12.59 19.51
N LEU A 209 15.16 12.03 18.32
CA LEU A 209 15.25 12.77 17.07
C LEU A 209 13.96 13.50 16.73
N LEU A 210 12.81 12.85 16.96
CA LEU A 210 11.49 13.30 16.54
C LEU A 210 10.60 13.59 17.76
N PRO A 211 9.53 14.38 17.63
CA PRO A 211 8.60 14.71 18.70
C PRO A 211 7.60 13.57 18.97
N ILE A 212 8.11 12.38 19.29
CA ILE A 212 7.37 11.14 19.61
C ILE A 212 7.99 10.49 20.84
N SER A 213 7.22 9.66 21.53
CA SER A 213 7.70 8.81 22.61
C SER A 213 8.10 7.42 22.11
N GLU A 214 8.77 6.62 22.92
CA GLU A 214 9.04 5.21 22.61
C GLU A 214 7.76 4.39 22.53
N ASP A 215 6.70 4.77 23.25
CA ASP A 215 5.39 4.11 23.24
C ASP A 215 4.60 4.35 21.96
N ASP A 216 4.84 5.46 21.28
CA ASP A 216 4.22 5.74 19.97
C ASP A 216 4.74 4.79 18.87
N LEU A 217 5.92 4.18 19.07
CA LEU A 217 6.54 3.25 18.16
C LEU A 217 6.09 1.80 18.45
N CYS A 218 4.83 1.50 18.14
CA CYS A 218 4.17 0.23 18.43
C CYS A 218 3.74 -0.58 17.20
N ILE A 219 4.15 -0.15 15.99
CA ILE A 219 3.80 -0.81 14.73
C ILE A 219 5.00 -1.60 14.22
N ASP A 220 4.82 -2.88 14.02
CA ASP A 220 5.78 -3.71 13.27
C ASP A 220 5.36 -3.70 11.80
N PHE A 221 6.08 -2.92 10.98
CA PHE A 221 5.74 -2.66 9.58
C PHE A 221 6.78 -3.29 8.66
N GLU A 222 6.35 -4.29 7.89
CA GLU A 222 7.22 -5.16 7.11
C GLU A 222 6.66 -5.37 5.69
N PRO A 223 6.80 -4.39 4.80
CA PRO A 223 6.17 -4.44 3.48
C PRO A 223 6.80 -5.41 2.49
N ASP A 224 8.08 -5.77 2.67
CA ASP A 224 8.84 -6.64 1.76
C ASP A 224 9.62 -7.73 2.51
N THR A 225 9.00 -8.36 3.48
CA THR A 225 9.60 -9.44 4.28
C THR A 225 9.28 -10.80 3.67
N PHE A 226 10.30 -11.64 3.49
CA PHE A 226 10.18 -12.99 2.93
C PHE A 226 9.91 -14.07 3.98
N GLY A 227 9.45 -13.67 5.14
CA GLY A 227 8.99 -14.53 6.22
C GLY A 227 9.48 -14.09 7.61
N HIS A 228 8.96 -14.75 8.62
CA HIS A 228 9.22 -14.42 10.02
C HIS A 228 9.64 -15.64 10.82
N SER A 229 10.56 -15.44 11.78
CA SER A 229 10.82 -16.42 12.82
C SER A 229 9.57 -16.63 13.70
N PRO A 230 9.28 -17.85 14.14
CA PRO A 230 8.16 -18.12 15.05
C PRO A 230 8.27 -17.39 16.41
N HIS A 231 9.44 -16.84 16.76
CA HIS A 231 9.68 -16.09 17.99
C HIS A 231 9.36 -14.60 17.89
N ILE A 232 9.03 -14.09 16.70
CA ILE A 232 8.71 -12.66 16.52
C ILE A 232 7.57 -12.20 17.43
N PRO A 233 6.43 -12.91 17.57
CA PRO A 233 5.37 -12.48 18.48
C PRO A 233 5.84 -12.32 19.94
N GLU A 234 6.75 -13.18 20.41
CA GLU A 234 7.32 -13.10 21.76
C GLU A 234 8.20 -11.84 21.90
N ILE A 235 9.03 -11.53 20.91
CA ILE A 235 9.89 -10.34 20.90
C ILE A 235 9.06 -9.05 20.91
N LEU A 236 7.96 -9.03 20.17
CA LEU A 236 7.12 -7.83 20.04
C LEU A 236 6.22 -7.57 21.26
N THR A 237 6.03 -8.55 22.13
CA THR A 237 5.17 -8.43 23.32
C THR A 237 5.92 -8.06 24.61
N HIS A 238 7.23 -8.04 24.58
CA HIS A 238 8.13 -7.69 25.70
C HIS A 238 8.94 -6.43 25.40
#